data_061197d891e38367574c33ce68906381
#
_entry.id   061197d891e38367574c33ce68906381
#
_cell.length_a   1.000
_cell.length_b   1.000
_cell.length_c   1.000
_cell.angle_alpha   90.00
_cell.angle_beta   90.00
_cell.angle_gamma   90.00
#
_symmetry.space_group_name_H-M   'P 1'
#
loop_
_entity.id
_entity.type
_entity.pdbx_description
1 polymer ?
#
loop_
_entity_poly.entity_id
_entity_poly.type
_entity_poly.pdbx_seq_one_letter_code
_entity_poly.pdbx_strand_id
1 'polypeptide(L)'
;MEEVKTMEKASDEAMDAVQYIVVKIGNEQYGINIQYIDNIVRNQRITRVPKAQSYYKGVINLRGEIIPVMSIRLKLGLEDDNYTDKTRIIIIKVDGATIGVIVDQVKEVVTLESTDIE
;
A
#
# COMPACT_ATOMS: atom_id res chain seq x y z
N MET A 1 -13.19 12.41 -11.36
CA MET A 1 -12.99 12.36 -11.41
C MET A 1 -13.04 12.16 -11.36
N GLU A 2 -13.35 12.08 -11.25
CA GLU A 2 -13.39 11.90 -11.38
C GLU A 2 -13.56 11.67 -11.04
N GLU A 3 -13.98 11.63 -11.07
CA GLU A 3 -14.15 11.35 -10.97
C GLU A 3 -14.40 11.13 -10.51
N VAL A 4 -14.73 11.15 -10.57
CA VAL A 4 -14.94 10.93 -10.34
C VAL A 4 -15.58 10.68 -10.23
N LYS A 5 -15.99 10.65 -10.27
CA LYS A 5 -16.48 10.41 -10.42
C LYS A 5 -16.99 10.32 -10.18
N THR A 6 -17.26 10.38 -10.08
CA THR A 6 -17.76 10.31 -9.98
C THR A 6 -18.42 10.26 -9.61
N MET A 7 -19.10 10.36 -9.71
CA MET A 7 -19.72 10.36 -9.43
C MET A 7 -20.60 10.34 -9.13
N GLU A 8 -21.32 10.59 -9.09
CA GLU A 8 -22.08 10.45 -9.03
C GLU A 8 -22.97 10.01 -9.17
N LYS A 9 -23.62 10.20 -9.38
CA LYS A 9 -24.39 9.60 -9.63
C LYS A 9 -24.64 8.99 -10.02
N ALA A 10 -24.55 9.11 -9.88
CA ALA A 10 -24.74 8.37 -10.13
C ALA A 10 -24.84 7.48 -10.40
N SER A 11 -24.41 7.86 -10.10
CA SER A 11 -25.05 6.72 -10.50
C SER A 11 -24.55 5.44 -9.87
N ASP A 12 -25.35 4.40 -9.86
CA ASP A 12 -25.04 3.17 -9.16
C ASP A 12 -23.81 2.48 -9.76
N GLU A 13 -23.62 2.66 -11.04
CA GLU A 13 -22.48 2.03 -11.70
C GLU A 13 -21.15 2.54 -11.20
N ALA A 14 -21.10 3.83 -10.89
CA ALA A 14 -19.89 4.40 -10.35
C ALA A 14 -19.55 3.78 -8.99
N MET A 15 -20.56 3.32 -8.26
CA MET A 15 -20.36 2.73 -6.95
C MET A 15 -19.79 1.32 -7.04
N ASP A 16 -19.93 0.68 -8.20
CA ASP A 16 -19.38 -0.65 -8.40
C ASP A 16 -17.95 -0.64 -8.85
N ALA A 17 -17.43 0.52 -9.21
CA ALA A 17 -16.05 0.65 -9.70
C ALA A 17 -15.11 0.89 -8.53
N VAL A 18 -14.04 0.14 -8.46
CA VAL A 18 -13.05 0.26 -7.41
C VAL A 18 -11.69 0.44 -8.05
N GLN A 19 -10.93 1.40 -7.53
CA GLN A 19 -9.58 1.65 -8.02
C GLN A 19 -8.57 0.96 -7.13
N TYR A 20 -7.57 0.38 -7.77
CA TYR A 20 -6.48 -0.31 -7.09
C TYR A 20 -5.16 0.25 -7.58
N ILE A 21 -4.21 0.35 -6.67
CA ILE A 21 -2.83 0.61 -7.04
C ILE A 21 -2.15 -0.75 -7.15
N VAL A 22 -1.55 -1.01 -8.31
CA VAL A 22 -0.84 -2.25 -8.53
C VAL A 22 0.60 -2.07 -8.09
N VAL A 23 1.06 -2.94 -7.23
CA VAL A 23 2.42 -2.91 -6.70
C VAL A 23 3.10 -4.24 -7.02
N LYS A 24 4.42 -4.18 -7.10
CA LYS A 24 5.22 -5.37 -7.33
C LYS A 24 5.92 -5.77 -6.04
N ILE A 25 5.85 -7.05 -5.69
CA ILE A 25 6.57 -7.62 -4.56
C ILE A 25 7.12 -8.96 -5.04
N GLY A 26 8.45 -9.02 -5.16
CA GLY A 26 9.08 -10.20 -5.74
C GLY A 26 8.66 -10.36 -7.19
N ASN A 27 8.19 -11.53 -7.54
CA ASN A 27 7.74 -11.83 -8.90
C ASN A 27 6.24 -11.70 -9.05
N GLU A 28 5.55 -11.23 -8.01
CA GLU A 28 4.10 -11.13 -8.00
C GLU A 28 3.65 -9.69 -8.04
N GLN A 29 2.44 -9.48 -8.50
CA GLN A 29 1.81 -8.18 -8.46
C GLN A 29 0.55 -8.28 -7.62
N TYR A 30 0.31 -7.23 -6.84
CA TYR A 30 -0.84 -7.16 -5.94
C TYR A 30 -1.56 -5.84 -6.15
N GLY A 31 -2.88 -5.88 -6.01
CA GLY A 31 -3.68 -4.66 -6.05
C GLY A 31 -4.06 -4.24 -4.64
N ILE A 32 -3.85 -2.98 -4.33
CA ILE A 32 -4.26 -2.41 -3.05
C ILE A 32 -5.37 -1.41 -3.31
N ASN A 33 -6.50 -1.62 -2.64
CA ASN A 33 -7.64 -0.72 -2.80
C ASN A 33 -7.24 0.69 -2.39
N ILE A 34 -7.43 1.64 -3.30
CA ILE A 34 -6.92 2.99 -3.12
C ILE A 34 -7.57 3.70 -1.93
N GLN A 35 -8.78 3.27 -1.54
CA GLN A 35 -9.46 3.93 -0.43
C GLN A 35 -8.73 3.73 0.90
N TYR A 36 -7.90 2.71 1.02
CA TYR A 36 -7.15 2.46 2.25
C TYR A 36 -5.79 3.15 2.23
N ILE A 37 -5.40 3.75 1.13
CA ILE A 37 -4.07 4.33 1.01
C ILE A 37 -4.12 5.79 1.42
N ASP A 38 -3.33 6.12 2.44
CA ASP A 38 -3.22 7.50 2.90
C ASP A 38 -2.15 8.24 2.11
N ASN A 39 -1.03 7.56 1.83
CA ASN A 39 0.10 8.19 1.19
C ASN A 39 1.05 7.13 0.64
N ILE A 40 1.87 7.53 -0.30
CA ILE A 40 2.93 6.69 -0.85
C ILE A 40 4.21 7.51 -0.75
N VAL A 41 5.19 7.01 -0.02
CA VAL A 41 6.41 7.76 0.22
C VAL A 41 7.61 6.96 -0.25
N ARG A 42 8.70 7.67 -0.53
CA ARG A 42 9.94 7.02 -0.88
C ARG A 42 10.52 6.30 0.32
N ASN A 43 11.43 5.39 0.04
CA ASN A 43 12.13 4.70 1.10
C ASN A 43 12.81 5.72 2.00
N GLN A 44 12.65 5.53 3.30
CA GLN A 44 13.16 6.44 4.32
C GLN A 44 13.89 5.62 5.37
N ARG A 45 14.59 6.33 6.24
CA ARG A 45 15.27 5.67 7.34
C ARG A 45 14.26 5.01 8.26
N ILE A 46 14.44 3.73 8.50
CA ILE A 46 13.58 2.95 9.38
C ILE A 46 14.34 2.67 10.67
N THR A 47 13.75 3.07 11.79
CA THR A 47 14.34 2.82 13.10
C THR A 47 13.84 1.48 13.61
N ARG A 48 14.75 0.56 13.89
CA ARG A 48 14.39 -0.78 14.32
C ARG A 48 13.80 -0.77 15.70
N VAL A 49 12.84 -1.67 15.91
CA VAL A 49 12.22 -1.89 17.21
C VAL A 49 12.63 -3.29 17.66
N PRO A 50 13.39 -3.43 18.77
CA PRO A 50 13.83 -4.74 19.23
C PRO A 50 12.65 -5.61 19.63
N LYS A 51 12.80 -6.92 19.45
CA LYS A 51 11.84 -7.94 19.89
C LYS A 51 10.50 -7.88 19.18
N ALA A 52 10.42 -7.13 18.07
CA ALA A 52 9.23 -7.17 17.23
C ALA A 52 9.28 -8.44 16.38
N GLN A 53 8.14 -8.78 15.78
CA GLN A 53 8.08 -9.91 14.87
C GLN A 53 8.98 -9.65 13.66
N SER A 54 9.44 -10.74 13.03
CA SER A 54 10.47 -10.63 12.01
C SER A 54 10.06 -9.77 10.81
N TYR A 55 8.77 -9.74 10.49
CA TYR A 55 8.30 -8.95 9.34
C TYR A 55 8.17 -7.46 9.66
N TYR A 56 8.27 -7.06 10.91
CA TYR A 56 8.31 -5.64 11.25
C TYR A 56 9.73 -5.14 11.08
N LYS A 57 9.89 -4.15 10.20
CA LYS A 57 11.20 -3.56 9.98
C LYS A 57 11.54 -2.49 11.00
N GLY A 58 10.52 -1.88 11.60
CA GLY A 58 10.70 -0.82 12.57
C GLY A 58 9.66 0.24 12.38
N VAL A 59 10.06 1.49 12.62
CA VAL A 59 9.14 2.62 12.51
C VAL A 59 9.79 3.74 11.69
N ILE A 60 8.96 4.55 11.06
CA ILE A 60 9.41 5.79 10.43
C ILE A 60 8.68 6.95 11.09
N ASN A 61 9.29 8.13 11.01
CA ASN A 61 8.65 9.36 11.44
C ASN A 61 8.21 10.12 10.20
N LEU A 62 6.91 10.28 10.03
CA LEU A 62 6.36 10.99 8.89
C LEU A 62 5.55 12.16 9.41
N ARG A 63 6.10 13.37 9.25
CA ARG A 63 5.42 14.59 9.68
C ARG A 63 5.04 14.55 11.14
N GLY A 64 5.92 14.01 11.98
CA GLY A 64 5.68 13.94 13.41
C GLY A 64 4.87 12.74 13.87
N GLU A 65 4.41 11.93 12.95
CA GLU A 65 3.67 10.72 13.29
C GLU A 65 4.59 9.51 13.18
N ILE A 66 4.57 8.67 14.20
CA ILE A 66 5.38 7.45 14.22
C ILE A 66 4.55 6.33 13.61
N ILE A 67 5.06 5.76 12.52
CA ILE A 67 4.32 4.77 11.74
C ILE A 67 5.12 3.47 11.71
N PRO A 68 4.53 2.36 12.19
CA PRO A 68 5.19 1.06 12.06
C PRO A 68 5.25 0.63 10.60
N VAL A 69 6.38 0.05 10.22
CA VAL A 69 6.63 -0.36 8.84
C VAL A 69 6.82 -1.87 8.80
N MET A 70 6.10 -2.50 7.89
CA MET A 70 6.05 -3.94 7.76
C MET A 70 6.61 -4.35 6.40
N SER A 71 7.35 -5.44 6.39
CA SER A 71 7.84 -6.04 5.15
C SER A 71 6.87 -7.11 4.70
N ILE A 72 6.23 -6.87 3.56
CA ILE A 72 5.36 -7.90 2.97
C ILE A 72 6.19 -9.11 2.55
N ARG A 73 7.40 -8.87 2.03
CA ARG A 73 8.28 -9.96 1.64
C ARG A 73 8.52 -10.92 2.80
N LEU A 74 8.90 -10.39 3.95
CA LEU A 74 9.19 -11.23 5.10
C LEU A 74 7.93 -11.91 5.62
N LYS A 75 6.80 -11.21 5.58
CA LYS A 75 5.55 -11.80 6.04
C LYS A 75 5.13 -12.97 5.15
N LEU A 76 5.47 -12.93 3.87
CA LEU A 76 5.15 -14.01 2.93
C LEU A 76 6.24 -15.09 2.87
N GLY A 77 7.29 -14.95 3.69
CA GLY A 77 8.37 -15.93 3.69
C GLY A 77 9.37 -15.76 2.57
N LEU A 78 9.38 -14.61 1.92
CA LEU A 78 10.33 -14.30 0.87
C LEU A 78 11.60 -13.72 1.47
N GLU A 79 12.61 -13.52 0.61
CA GLU A 79 13.83 -12.86 1.04
C GLU A 79 13.55 -11.41 1.43
N ASP A 80 14.40 -10.88 2.31
CA ASP A 80 14.25 -9.52 2.79
C ASP A 80 14.26 -8.52 1.65
N ASP A 81 13.78 -7.32 1.94
CA ASP A 81 13.68 -6.27 0.95
C ASP A 81 15.04 -5.84 0.46
N ASN A 82 15.14 -5.65 -0.86
CA ASN A 82 16.32 -5.11 -1.49
C ASN A 82 15.94 -3.71 -1.98
N TYR A 83 16.41 -2.70 -1.26
CA TYR A 83 15.99 -1.33 -1.52
C TYR A 83 16.64 -0.80 -2.78
N THR A 84 15.81 -0.29 -3.67
CA THR A 84 16.24 0.37 -4.90
C THR A 84 15.61 1.74 -4.98
N ASP A 85 15.89 2.48 -6.04
CA ASP A 85 15.26 3.77 -6.24
C ASP A 85 13.76 3.66 -6.54
N LYS A 86 13.28 2.44 -6.79
CA LYS A 86 11.85 2.20 -7.05
C LYS A 86 11.10 1.76 -5.80
N THR A 87 11.80 1.42 -4.74
CA THR A 87 11.17 0.99 -3.49
C THR A 87 10.30 2.10 -2.93
N ARG A 88 9.12 1.73 -2.45
CA ARG A 88 8.18 2.68 -1.86
C ARG A 88 7.62 2.11 -0.57
N ILE A 89 7.19 2.99 0.30
CA ILE A 89 6.45 2.63 1.50
C ILE A 89 5.04 3.17 1.32
N ILE A 90 4.07 2.27 1.33
CA ILE A 90 2.67 2.66 1.18
C ILE A 90 2.07 2.79 2.56
N ILE A 91 1.55 3.97 2.88
CA ILE A 91 0.95 4.25 4.17
C ILE A 91 -0.53 3.91 4.06
N ILE A 92 -0.96 2.96 4.86
CA ILE A 92 -2.32 2.43 4.80
C ILE A 92 -3.03 2.75 6.11
N LYS A 93 -4.27 3.20 6.00
CA LYS A 93 -5.13 3.43 7.15
C LYS A 93 -6.31 2.49 7.08
N VAL A 94 -6.45 1.65 8.10
CA VAL A 94 -7.56 0.71 8.20
C VAL A 94 -8.03 0.71 9.65
N ASP A 95 -9.32 1.01 9.85
CA ASP A 95 -9.95 0.96 11.17
C ASP A 95 -9.19 1.81 12.19
N GLY A 96 -8.73 2.98 11.77
CA GLY A 96 -8.03 3.90 12.66
C GLY A 96 -6.58 3.59 12.88
N ALA A 97 -6.09 2.46 12.39
CA ALA A 97 -4.67 2.10 12.50
C ALA A 97 -3.94 2.54 11.24
N THR A 98 -2.72 3.06 11.42
CA THR A 98 -1.88 3.49 10.31
C THR A 98 -0.64 2.62 10.30
N ILE A 99 -0.36 1.99 9.16
CA ILE A 99 0.85 1.19 9.00
C ILE A 99 1.48 1.52 7.65
N GLY A 100 2.78 1.28 7.56
CA GLY A 100 3.49 1.37 6.29
C GLY A 100 3.86 -0.02 5.81
N VAL A 101 3.71 -0.26 4.51
CA VAL A 101 4.13 -1.53 3.91
C VAL A 101 5.14 -1.25 2.81
N ILE A 102 6.20 -2.03 2.78
CA ILE A 102 7.28 -1.86 1.80
C ILE A 102 6.92 -2.65 0.56
N VAL A 103 6.98 -1.98 -0.59
CA VAL A 103 6.76 -2.65 -1.87
C VAL A 103 7.97 -2.38 -2.76
N ASP A 104 8.25 -3.33 -3.66
CA ASP A 104 9.40 -3.21 -4.54
C ASP A 104 9.22 -2.08 -5.54
N GLN A 105 7.99 -1.86 -6.00
CA GLN A 105 7.71 -0.88 -7.02
C GLN A 105 6.21 -0.65 -7.10
N VAL A 106 5.82 0.59 -7.37
CA VAL A 106 4.44 0.92 -7.70
C VAL A 106 4.34 0.92 -9.22
N LYS A 107 3.37 0.18 -9.76
CA LYS A 107 3.25 0.02 -11.20
C LYS A 107 2.24 0.98 -11.81
N GLU A 108 0.98 0.87 -11.40
CA GLU A 108 -0.06 1.63 -12.07
C GLU A 108 -1.32 1.61 -11.24
N VAL A 109 -2.27 2.45 -11.62
CA VAL A 109 -3.61 2.44 -11.03
C VAL A 109 -4.54 1.80 -12.04
N VAL A 110 -5.34 0.83 -11.58
CA VAL A 110 -6.33 0.19 -12.43
C VAL A 110 -7.70 0.35 -11.80
N THR A 111 -8.72 0.39 -12.65
CA THR A 111 -10.10 0.46 -12.20
C THR A 111 -10.78 -0.84 -12.57
N LEU A 112 -11.35 -1.51 -11.57
CA LEU A 112 -12.07 -2.75 -11.78
C LEU A 112 -13.50 -2.55 -11.34
N GLU A 113 -14.43 -3.10 -12.13
CA GLU A 113 -15.83 -3.12 -11.72
C GLU A 113 -16.08 -4.39 -10.94
N SER A 114 -17.16 -4.38 -10.18
CA SER A 114 -17.45 -5.53 -9.32
C SER A 114 -17.57 -6.82 -10.13
N THR A 115 -17.96 -6.74 -11.39
CA THR A 115 -18.06 -7.93 -12.24
C THR A 115 -16.70 -8.48 -12.65
N ASP A 116 -15.64 -7.70 -12.52
CA ASP A 116 -14.28 -8.12 -12.87
C ASP A 116 -13.57 -8.81 -11.71
N ILE A 117 -14.14 -8.74 -10.51
CA ILE A 117 -13.49 -9.25 -9.31
C ILE A 117 -14.11 -10.60 -8.96
N GLU A 118 -13.29 -11.62 -8.90
CA GLU A 118 -13.75 -12.96 -8.61
C GLU A 118 -13.67 -13.32 -7.15
#